data_2297d96f011f21c37c68ead4388ace8a
#
_entry.id   2297d96f011f21c37c68ead4388ace8a
#
_cell.length_a   1.000
_cell.length_b   1.000
_cell.length_c   1.000
_cell.angle_alpha   90.00
_cell.angle_beta   90.00
_cell.angle_gamma   90.00
#
_symmetry.space_group_name_H-M   'P 1'
#
loop_
_entity.id
_entity.type
_entity.pdbx_description
1 polymer ?
#
loop_
_entity_poly.entity_id
_entity_poly.type
_entity_poly.pdbx_seq_one_letter_code
_entity_poly.pdbx_strand_id
1 'polypeptide(L)'
;MNPRATIALLLVTLLAVGGLYYLRKMTPATREAEELRRYATVFEPDEIAEIDIIRGTETVSLRREAAGWLIVAPVEDRAAPEEVDRLLTALRFLTVRDRRVRPEPPAVAEAGLAAPRLRLDLRGAQPLRIEFGANTALPDEVFARVGGKPEILRVPATVVELATGPAAKFRDPRLTQLTPDDVEKFTVRRAEGEMTVRRVRGRWFIEKPVNAPADPQAVRSFLDALLGLPVVRFEAPAPEAALLPGQTASISLTPLGGGESLNLEVIRGADPAAETLTARFPPRGGSVEVGGAAHLLFEVSPEALRDRSLGYVEPDAVDRIAMESGGHVLELRRQGEVWIDPERGIMVTDEEIVQLIELFNRTRALSFQPGLTAQDAGLEPPAQRLLFSAWLSENSAEEVAGGHPIAGVELGAVGAETCPARATGTEEILMLPPDLAREIRQIAERSAATDKAPNNLK
;
A
#
# COMPACT_ATOMS: atom_id res chain seq x y z
N MET A 1 7.79 59.84 37.13
CA MET A 1 6.59 59.00 36.80
C MET A 1 5.48 59.40 37.75
N ASN A 2 4.29 59.62 37.29
CA ASN A 2 3.18 60.10 38.12
C ASN A 2 2.59 58.91 38.90
N PRO A 3 2.76 58.83 40.26
CA PRO A 3 2.38 57.65 41.01
C PRO A 3 0.85 57.29 40.87
N ARG A 4 0.04 58.30 40.57
CA ARG A 4 -1.39 58.12 40.33
C ARG A 4 -1.67 57.36 38.99
N ALA A 5 -0.86 57.60 37.96
CA ALA A 5 -0.99 56.88 36.68
C ALA A 5 -0.53 55.41 36.78
N THR A 6 0.49 55.14 37.59
CA THR A 6 0.97 53.77 37.86
C THR A 6 -0.04 52.94 38.63
N ILE A 7 -0.70 53.54 39.64
CA ILE A 7 -1.76 52.88 40.42
C ILE A 7 -3.00 52.60 39.55
N ALA A 8 -3.38 53.55 38.67
CA ALA A 8 -4.50 53.35 37.76
C ALA A 8 -4.22 52.21 36.74
N LEU A 9 -3.00 52.13 36.21
CA LEU A 9 -2.58 51.06 35.30
C LEU A 9 -2.61 49.68 36.02
N LEU A 10 -2.14 49.63 37.26
CA LEU A 10 -2.13 48.42 38.07
C LEU A 10 -3.55 47.92 38.38
N LEU A 11 -4.47 48.83 38.67
CA LEU A 11 -5.90 48.49 38.85
C LEU A 11 -6.56 47.97 37.57
N VAL A 12 -6.29 48.58 36.44
CA VAL A 12 -6.80 48.13 35.12
C VAL A 12 -6.25 46.75 34.76
N THR A 13 -4.94 46.52 35.05
CA THR A 13 -4.32 45.19 34.81
C THR A 13 -4.91 44.12 35.72
N LEU A 14 -5.16 44.44 36.98
CA LEU A 14 -5.77 43.54 37.96
C LEU A 14 -7.23 43.21 37.60
N LEU A 15 -7.99 44.20 37.12
CA LEU A 15 -9.33 44.01 36.59
C LEU A 15 -9.34 43.17 35.32
N ALA A 16 -8.39 43.38 34.41
CA ALA A 16 -8.26 42.60 33.19
C ALA A 16 -7.86 41.13 33.49
N VAL A 17 -6.91 40.92 34.41
CA VAL A 17 -6.51 39.57 34.83
C VAL A 17 -7.64 38.88 35.61
N GLY A 18 -8.32 39.60 36.52
CA GLY A 18 -9.48 39.09 37.24
C GLY A 18 -10.64 38.74 36.30
N GLY A 19 -10.89 39.61 35.30
CA GLY A 19 -11.88 39.37 34.24
C GLY A 19 -11.54 38.16 33.38
N LEU A 20 -10.28 38.02 32.96
CA LEU A 20 -9.78 36.86 32.23
C LEU A 20 -9.85 35.56 33.05
N TYR A 21 -9.52 35.64 34.36
CA TYR A 21 -9.64 34.50 35.28
C TYR A 21 -11.11 34.10 35.48
N TYR A 22 -12.00 35.06 35.62
CA TYR A 22 -13.45 34.86 35.76
C TYR A 22 -14.04 34.27 34.47
N LEU A 23 -13.67 34.81 33.30
CA LEU A 23 -14.03 34.28 31.99
C LEU A 23 -13.51 32.84 31.81
N ARG A 24 -12.28 32.53 32.22
CA ARG A 24 -11.72 31.17 32.16
C ARG A 24 -12.45 30.18 33.06
N LYS A 25 -12.91 30.61 34.24
CA LYS A 25 -13.61 29.78 35.23
C LYS A 25 -15.08 29.56 34.87
N MET A 26 -15.70 30.53 34.20
CA MET A 26 -17.11 30.47 33.72
C MET A 26 -17.26 29.77 32.36
N THR A 27 -16.17 29.61 31.62
CA THR A 27 -16.22 29.17 30.21
C THR A 27 -16.70 27.73 29.95
N PRO A 28 -16.47 26.69 30.79
CA PRO A 28 -16.94 25.35 30.47
C PRO A 28 -18.46 25.24 30.47
N ALA A 29 -19.11 25.67 31.55
CA ALA A 29 -20.57 25.58 31.67
C ALA A 29 -21.32 26.51 30.71
N THR A 30 -20.74 27.66 30.37
CA THR A 30 -21.35 28.61 29.41
C THR A 30 -21.23 28.12 27.96
N ARG A 31 -20.08 27.53 27.60
CA ARG A 31 -19.88 26.91 26.30
C ARG A 31 -20.79 25.69 26.12
N GLU A 32 -20.83 24.80 27.08
CA GLU A 32 -21.71 23.65 27.08
C GLU A 32 -23.20 24.06 26.96
N ALA A 33 -23.62 25.11 27.73
CA ALA A 33 -24.97 25.64 27.61
C ALA A 33 -25.26 26.32 26.27
N GLU A 34 -24.26 26.91 25.61
CA GLU A 34 -24.38 27.53 24.30
C GLU A 34 -24.37 26.49 23.21
N GLU A 35 -23.52 25.46 23.34
CA GLU A 35 -23.51 24.30 22.46
C GLU A 35 -24.82 23.50 22.53
N LEU A 36 -25.35 23.25 23.73
CA LEU A 36 -26.67 22.62 23.94
C LEU A 36 -27.86 23.45 23.40
N ARG A 37 -27.69 24.76 23.21
CA ARG A 37 -28.67 25.57 22.49
C ARG A 37 -28.64 25.37 20.98
N ARG A 38 -27.44 25.17 20.43
CA ARG A 38 -27.19 25.06 19.00
C ARG A 38 -27.27 23.60 18.51
N TYR A 39 -26.76 22.67 19.30
CA TYR A 39 -26.70 21.26 18.94
C TYR A 39 -27.62 20.42 19.81
N ALA A 40 -28.16 19.36 19.24
CA ALA A 40 -29.02 18.42 19.96
C ALA A 40 -28.26 17.59 21.00
N THR A 41 -26.97 17.35 20.74
CA THR A 41 -26.08 16.49 21.52
C THR A 41 -24.74 17.18 21.77
N VAL A 42 -24.13 16.89 22.92
CA VAL A 42 -22.76 17.31 23.26
C VAL A 42 -22.06 16.08 23.80
N PHE A 43 -21.06 15.60 23.08
CA PHE A 43 -20.18 14.49 23.46
C PHE A 43 -18.90 14.53 22.63
N GLU A 44 -17.85 13.88 23.11
CA GLU A 44 -16.63 13.67 22.34
C GLU A 44 -16.69 12.28 21.67
N PRO A 45 -16.50 12.18 20.34
CA PRO A 45 -16.53 10.91 19.60
C PRO A 45 -15.59 9.83 20.14
N ASP A 46 -14.43 10.26 20.67
CA ASP A 46 -13.41 9.36 21.22
C ASP A 46 -13.82 8.72 22.55
N GLU A 47 -14.77 9.29 23.28
CA GLU A 47 -15.31 8.75 24.51
C GLU A 47 -16.39 7.67 24.29
N ILE A 48 -16.86 7.50 23.04
CA ILE A 48 -17.88 6.51 22.73
C ILE A 48 -17.22 5.16 22.53
N ALA A 49 -17.63 4.18 23.32
CA ALA A 49 -17.15 2.80 23.27
C ALA A 49 -18.10 1.85 22.53
N GLU A 50 -19.42 2.11 22.60
CA GLU A 50 -20.43 1.27 21.93
C GLU A 50 -21.51 2.13 21.31
N ILE A 51 -22.07 1.64 20.18
CA ILE A 51 -23.20 2.26 19.47
C ILE A 51 -24.19 1.16 19.10
N ASP A 52 -25.43 1.27 19.58
CA ASP A 52 -26.54 0.45 19.11
C ASP A 52 -27.43 1.27 18.18
N ILE A 53 -27.60 0.83 16.95
CA ILE A 53 -28.50 1.39 15.94
C ILE A 53 -29.70 0.49 15.84
N ILE A 54 -30.84 0.93 16.36
CA ILE A 54 -32.07 0.12 16.51
C ILE A 54 -33.14 0.65 15.57
N ARG A 55 -33.62 -0.20 14.69
CA ARG A 55 -34.65 0.09 13.67
C ARG A 55 -35.72 -0.99 13.72
N GLY A 56 -36.82 -0.71 14.39
CA GLY A 56 -37.86 -1.71 14.62
C GLY A 56 -37.29 -2.94 15.35
N THR A 57 -37.21 -4.07 14.66
CA THR A 57 -36.66 -5.33 15.19
C THR A 57 -35.16 -5.53 14.84
N GLU A 58 -34.64 -4.73 13.95
CA GLU A 58 -33.23 -4.83 13.54
C GLU A 58 -32.35 -4.00 14.48
N THR A 59 -31.24 -4.60 14.88
CA THR A 59 -30.21 -3.91 15.68
C THR A 59 -28.84 -4.15 15.06
N VAL A 60 -28.11 -3.06 14.83
CA VAL A 60 -26.69 -3.11 14.50
C VAL A 60 -25.92 -2.59 15.70
N SER A 61 -25.10 -3.45 16.30
CA SER A 61 -24.29 -3.12 17.47
C SER A 61 -22.83 -2.99 17.07
N LEU A 62 -22.24 -1.85 17.39
CA LEU A 62 -20.84 -1.54 17.14
C LEU A 62 -20.12 -1.38 18.47
N ARG A 63 -18.89 -1.93 18.56
CA ARG A 63 -18.01 -1.79 19.73
C ARG A 63 -16.63 -1.31 19.29
N ARG A 64 -16.08 -0.37 20.05
CA ARG A 64 -14.71 0.09 19.84
C ARG A 64 -13.74 -0.82 20.59
N GLU A 65 -12.72 -1.31 19.90
CA GLU A 65 -11.62 -2.08 20.45
C GLU A 65 -10.27 -1.41 20.12
N ALA A 66 -9.17 -1.97 20.63
CA ALA A 66 -7.83 -1.43 20.37
C ALA A 66 -7.46 -1.37 18.87
N ALA A 67 -7.97 -2.32 18.08
CA ALA A 67 -7.74 -2.40 16.64
C ALA A 67 -8.74 -1.59 15.78
N GLY A 68 -9.73 -0.93 16.39
CA GLY A 68 -10.76 -0.15 15.70
C GLY A 68 -12.18 -0.57 16.08
N TRP A 69 -13.14 -0.21 15.25
CA TRP A 69 -14.55 -0.55 15.46
C TRP A 69 -14.89 -1.97 14.95
N LEU A 70 -15.64 -2.71 15.76
CA LEU A 70 -16.21 -4.02 15.40
C LEU A 70 -17.73 -3.94 15.35
N ILE A 71 -18.34 -4.64 14.42
CA ILE A 71 -19.77 -4.98 14.44
C ILE A 71 -19.89 -6.25 15.28
N VAL A 72 -20.68 -6.22 16.35
CA VAL A 72 -20.93 -7.39 17.21
C VAL A 72 -22.28 -8.02 16.96
N ALA A 73 -23.20 -7.30 16.30
CA ALA A 73 -24.50 -7.82 15.85
C ALA A 73 -24.92 -7.05 14.58
N PRO A 74 -25.65 -7.69 13.62
CA PRO A 74 -26.12 -9.10 13.62
C PRO A 74 -25.05 -10.13 13.24
N VAL A 75 -23.91 -9.67 12.72
CA VAL A 75 -22.77 -10.51 12.29
C VAL A 75 -21.51 -9.91 12.87
N GLU A 76 -20.66 -10.73 13.48
CA GLU A 76 -19.37 -10.27 13.99
C GLU A 76 -18.43 -10.03 12.83
N ASP A 77 -17.98 -8.76 12.68
CA ASP A 77 -17.06 -8.35 11.62
C ASP A 77 -16.41 -6.99 11.97
N ARG A 78 -15.37 -6.63 11.23
CA ARG A 78 -14.77 -5.29 11.32
C ARG A 78 -15.75 -4.25 10.77
N ALA A 79 -15.86 -3.12 11.47
CA ALA A 79 -16.61 -1.98 10.99
C ALA A 79 -15.72 -1.06 10.15
N ALA A 80 -16.33 -0.39 9.15
CA ALA A 80 -15.71 0.67 8.37
C ALA A 80 -15.53 1.91 9.26
N PRO A 81 -14.29 2.31 9.60
CA PRO A 81 -14.06 3.45 10.48
C PRO A 81 -14.71 4.73 9.92
N GLU A 82 -14.63 4.93 8.61
CA GLU A 82 -15.13 6.11 7.92
C GLU A 82 -16.65 6.25 8.04
N GLU A 83 -17.39 5.14 8.03
CA GLU A 83 -18.86 5.17 8.18
C GLU A 83 -19.26 5.46 9.64
N VAL A 84 -18.54 4.89 10.60
CA VAL A 84 -18.76 5.14 12.03
C VAL A 84 -18.41 6.58 12.39
N ASP A 85 -17.26 7.08 11.93
CA ASP A 85 -16.79 8.44 12.20
C ASP A 85 -17.74 9.48 11.55
N ARG A 86 -18.26 9.17 10.36
CA ARG A 86 -19.25 10.00 9.68
C ARG A 86 -20.55 10.09 10.48
N LEU A 87 -21.03 8.96 11.03
CA LEU A 87 -22.20 8.91 11.89
C LEU A 87 -21.97 9.70 13.19
N LEU A 88 -20.85 9.46 13.88
CA LEU A 88 -20.52 10.16 15.14
C LEU A 88 -20.34 11.67 14.92
N THR A 89 -19.69 12.07 13.82
CA THR A 89 -19.53 13.48 13.44
C THR A 89 -20.87 14.14 13.18
N ALA A 90 -21.76 13.49 12.41
CA ALA A 90 -23.09 13.99 12.15
C ALA A 90 -23.95 14.14 13.43
N LEU A 91 -23.80 13.20 14.36
CA LEU A 91 -24.43 13.26 15.69
C LEU A 91 -23.89 14.40 16.54
N ARG A 92 -22.56 14.58 16.59
CA ARG A 92 -21.92 15.65 17.35
C ARG A 92 -22.38 17.04 16.89
N PHE A 93 -22.49 17.23 15.58
CA PHE A 93 -22.89 18.50 14.98
C PHE A 93 -24.38 18.55 14.59
N LEU A 94 -25.21 17.72 15.20
CA LEU A 94 -26.65 17.69 14.95
C LEU A 94 -27.31 18.99 15.41
N THR A 95 -27.54 19.92 14.48
CA THR A 95 -28.09 21.24 14.77
C THR A 95 -29.57 21.17 15.09
N VAL A 96 -30.01 21.93 16.12
CA VAL A 96 -31.42 22.09 16.46
C VAL A 96 -32.01 23.25 15.65
N ARG A 97 -32.99 22.94 14.80
CA ARG A 97 -33.75 23.95 14.01
C ARG A 97 -34.88 24.57 14.80
N ASP A 98 -35.54 23.76 15.63
CA ASP A 98 -36.63 24.18 16.50
C ASP A 98 -36.73 23.26 17.71
N ARG A 99 -37.25 23.78 18.81
CA ARG A 99 -37.37 23.09 20.09
C ARG A 99 -38.72 23.33 20.72
N ARG A 100 -39.53 22.28 20.86
CA ARG A 100 -40.81 22.35 21.60
C ARG A 100 -40.58 21.74 23.00
N VAL A 101 -40.59 22.59 23.99
CA VAL A 101 -40.44 22.23 25.42
C VAL A 101 -41.81 21.80 25.96
N ARG A 102 -41.83 20.68 26.71
CA ARG A 102 -43.04 20.12 27.34
C ARG A 102 -44.21 19.87 26.34
N PRO A 103 -44.00 19.07 25.31
CA PRO A 103 -45.05 18.70 24.39
C PRO A 103 -46.12 17.86 25.10
N GLU A 104 -47.38 18.09 24.72
CA GLU A 104 -48.47 17.22 25.16
C GLU A 104 -48.38 15.83 24.49
N PRO A 105 -48.96 14.76 25.10
CA PRO A 105 -48.92 13.42 24.54
C PRO A 105 -49.34 13.31 23.06
N PRO A 106 -50.37 13.97 22.57
CA PRO A 106 -50.73 13.94 21.15
C PRO A 106 -49.60 14.43 20.24
N ALA A 107 -48.88 15.47 20.64
CA ALA A 107 -47.75 16.01 19.86
C ALA A 107 -46.56 15.04 19.79
N VAL A 108 -46.35 14.22 20.82
CA VAL A 108 -45.33 13.16 20.83
C VAL A 108 -45.73 12.06 19.84
N ALA A 109 -47.00 11.69 19.79
CA ALA A 109 -47.48 10.66 18.86
C ALA A 109 -47.44 11.18 17.41
N GLU A 110 -47.86 12.42 17.14
CA GLU A 110 -47.76 13.07 15.85
C GLU A 110 -46.31 13.18 15.33
N ALA A 111 -45.37 13.45 16.23
CA ALA A 111 -43.94 13.45 15.91
C ALA A 111 -43.37 12.04 15.67
N GLY A 112 -44.16 10.98 15.83
CA GLY A 112 -43.69 9.59 15.69
C GLY A 112 -42.71 9.15 16.79
N LEU A 113 -42.63 9.90 17.90
CA LEU A 113 -41.70 9.61 19.00
C LEU A 113 -42.27 8.70 20.10
N ALA A 114 -43.55 8.33 19.98
CA ALA A 114 -44.16 7.25 20.78
C ALA A 114 -43.67 5.86 20.35
N ALA A 115 -43.34 5.71 19.03
CA ALA A 115 -42.73 4.55 18.44
C ALA A 115 -41.66 5.04 17.43
N PRO A 116 -40.46 5.37 17.89
CA PRO A 116 -39.41 5.95 17.05
C PRO A 116 -38.95 4.96 15.98
N ARG A 117 -38.82 5.44 14.76
CA ARG A 117 -38.35 4.62 13.62
C ARG A 117 -36.87 4.26 13.68
N LEU A 118 -36.08 5.09 14.38
CA LEU A 118 -34.67 4.89 14.63
C LEU A 118 -34.33 5.31 16.06
N ARG A 119 -33.61 4.47 16.78
CA ARG A 119 -33.03 4.79 18.06
C ARG A 119 -31.54 4.51 18.02
N LEU A 120 -30.74 5.45 18.51
CA LEU A 120 -29.31 5.34 18.69
C LEU A 120 -29.01 5.39 20.18
N ASP A 121 -28.41 4.32 20.69
CA ASP A 121 -27.92 4.24 22.06
C ASP A 121 -26.39 4.24 22.03
N LEU A 122 -25.77 5.34 22.47
CA LEU A 122 -24.33 5.50 22.55
C LEU A 122 -23.91 5.26 23.99
N ARG A 123 -22.88 4.42 24.19
CA ARG A 123 -22.29 4.13 25.50
C ARG A 123 -20.83 4.53 25.52
N GLY A 124 -20.43 5.20 26.60
CA GLY A 124 -19.08 5.70 26.82
C GLY A 124 -19.02 6.35 28.19
N ALA A 125 -18.25 7.44 28.34
CA ALA A 125 -18.15 8.18 29.57
C ALA A 125 -19.52 8.69 30.05
N GLN A 126 -20.40 9.08 29.14
CA GLN A 126 -21.78 9.44 29.41
C GLN A 126 -22.71 8.72 28.40
N PRO A 127 -23.71 7.94 28.89
CA PRO A 127 -24.65 7.29 28.01
C PRO A 127 -25.58 8.33 27.36
N LEU A 128 -25.77 8.20 26.05
CA LEU A 128 -26.59 9.10 25.27
C LEU A 128 -27.58 8.28 24.42
N ARG A 129 -28.90 8.58 24.57
CA ARG A 129 -29.94 8.02 23.74
C ARG A 129 -30.53 9.08 22.85
N ILE A 130 -30.69 8.79 21.57
CA ILE A 130 -31.30 9.68 20.60
C ILE A 130 -32.37 8.88 19.85
N GLU A 131 -33.58 9.41 19.80
CA GLU A 131 -34.71 8.81 19.12
C GLU A 131 -35.15 9.73 17.99
N PHE A 132 -35.40 9.15 16.80
CA PHE A 132 -35.86 9.85 15.62
C PHE A 132 -37.26 9.31 15.23
N GLY A 133 -38.17 10.25 15.10
CA GLY A 133 -39.57 9.96 14.74
C GLY A 133 -39.90 10.20 13.25
N ALA A 134 -41.02 10.80 13.01
CA ALA A 134 -41.53 11.12 11.66
C ALA A 134 -40.74 12.26 11.00
N ASN A 135 -40.81 12.37 9.67
CA ASN A 135 -40.37 13.55 8.98
C ASN A 135 -41.30 14.74 9.33
N THR A 136 -40.75 15.95 9.29
CA THR A 136 -41.54 17.17 9.42
C THR A 136 -42.21 17.50 8.08
N ALA A 137 -42.91 18.60 8.00
CA ALA A 137 -43.44 19.10 6.74
C ALA A 137 -42.33 19.53 5.73
N LEU A 138 -41.10 19.70 6.22
CA LEU A 138 -39.89 19.95 5.41
C LEU A 138 -39.18 18.62 5.13
N PRO A 139 -38.80 18.35 3.87
CA PRO A 139 -38.27 17.03 3.47
C PRO A 139 -36.95 16.68 4.16
N ASP A 140 -36.13 17.66 4.53
CA ASP A 140 -34.81 17.49 5.07
C ASP A 140 -34.76 17.48 6.61
N GLU A 141 -35.94 17.49 7.27
CA GLU A 141 -36.03 17.57 8.73
C GLU A 141 -36.85 16.42 9.32
N VAL A 142 -36.41 15.98 10.51
CA VAL A 142 -37.09 14.95 11.28
C VAL A 142 -37.30 15.41 12.72
N PHE A 143 -38.33 14.84 13.36
CA PHE A 143 -38.49 15.00 14.80
C PHE A 143 -37.53 14.09 15.55
N ALA A 144 -36.92 14.65 16.62
CA ALA A 144 -36.00 13.90 17.47
C ALA A 144 -36.22 14.16 18.95
N ARG A 145 -35.78 13.24 19.80
CA ARG A 145 -35.75 13.35 21.26
C ARG A 145 -34.42 12.83 21.77
N VAL A 146 -33.85 13.52 22.76
CA VAL A 146 -32.52 13.19 23.31
C VAL A 146 -32.59 12.93 24.81
N GLY A 147 -32.01 11.81 25.26
CA GLY A 147 -31.80 11.51 26.67
C GLY A 147 -33.06 11.36 27.50
N GLY A 148 -34.19 10.97 26.89
CA GLY A 148 -35.48 10.84 27.62
C GLY A 148 -36.06 12.19 28.08
N LYS A 149 -35.49 13.33 27.65
CA LYS A 149 -36.04 14.66 27.92
C LYS A 149 -37.39 14.80 27.24
N PRO A 150 -38.34 15.50 27.87
CA PRO A 150 -39.70 15.68 27.28
C PRO A 150 -39.73 16.64 26.10
N GLU A 151 -38.60 17.02 25.54
CA GLU A 151 -38.51 17.99 24.46
C GLU A 151 -38.60 17.28 23.10
N ILE A 152 -39.36 17.87 22.18
CA ILE A 152 -39.33 17.49 20.76
C ILE A 152 -38.45 18.49 20.03
N LEU A 153 -37.43 17.96 19.34
CA LEU A 153 -36.53 18.75 18.52
C LEU A 153 -36.86 18.56 17.04
N ARG A 154 -36.65 19.57 16.22
CA ARG A 154 -36.55 19.44 14.78
C ARG A 154 -35.07 19.49 14.41
N VAL A 155 -34.58 18.47 13.71
CA VAL A 155 -33.19 18.30 13.34
C VAL A 155 -33.07 17.85 11.88
N PRO A 156 -31.90 18.06 11.21
CA PRO A 156 -31.67 17.55 9.88
C PRO A 156 -31.79 16.01 9.82
N ALA A 157 -32.32 15.50 8.71
CA ALA A 157 -32.54 14.08 8.45
C ALA A 157 -31.23 13.30 8.22
N THR A 158 -30.11 13.98 8.02
CA THR A 158 -28.79 13.38 7.66
C THR A 158 -28.38 12.23 8.56
N VAL A 159 -28.58 12.33 9.88
CA VAL A 159 -28.25 11.24 10.81
C VAL A 159 -29.09 10.00 10.53
N VAL A 160 -30.37 10.20 10.23
CA VAL A 160 -31.27 9.08 9.90
C VAL A 160 -30.80 8.40 8.61
N GLU A 161 -30.42 9.16 7.60
CA GLU A 161 -29.89 8.65 6.33
C GLU A 161 -28.59 7.87 6.54
N LEU A 162 -27.66 8.40 7.36
CA LEU A 162 -26.41 7.72 7.71
C LEU A 162 -26.64 6.43 8.48
N ALA A 163 -27.59 6.42 9.42
CA ALA A 163 -27.93 5.26 10.24
C ALA A 163 -28.89 4.27 9.55
N THR A 164 -29.45 4.64 8.40
CA THR A 164 -30.36 3.76 7.64
C THR A 164 -29.57 2.93 6.63
N GLY A 165 -30.07 1.72 6.36
CA GLY A 165 -29.45 0.77 5.42
C GLY A 165 -29.09 -0.55 6.12
N PRO A 166 -28.70 -1.57 5.35
CA PRO A 166 -28.32 -2.87 5.89
C PRO A 166 -27.07 -2.77 6.77
N ALA A 167 -26.88 -3.72 7.68
CA ALA A 167 -25.69 -3.81 8.52
C ALA A 167 -24.38 -3.87 7.69
N ALA A 168 -24.46 -4.41 6.48
CA ALA A 168 -23.35 -4.46 5.52
C ALA A 168 -22.76 -3.08 5.19
N LYS A 169 -23.54 -1.99 5.32
CA LYS A 169 -23.06 -0.62 5.14
C LYS A 169 -21.95 -0.24 6.12
N PHE A 170 -22.02 -0.79 7.32
CA PHE A 170 -21.02 -0.53 8.37
C PHE A 170 -19.85 -1.51 8.35
N ARG A 171 -19.87 -2.54 7.48
CA ARG A 171 -18.76 -3.49 7.36
C ARG A 171 -17.59 -2.84 6.60
N ASP A 172 -16.37 -3.08 7.08
CA ASP A 172 -15.15 -2.61 6.39
C ASP A 172 -15.05 -3.26 5.00
N PRO A 173 -15.09 -2.51 3.90
CA PRO A 173 -14.99 -3.08 2.56
C PRO A 173 -13.61 -3.63 2.24
N ARG A 174 -12.57 -3.34 3.02
CA ARG A 174 -11.23 -3.88 2.82
C ARG A 174 -11.19 -5.34 3.23
N LEU A 175 -10.67 -6.19 2.37
CA LEU A 175 -10.56 -7.62 2.65
C LEU A 175 -9.68 -7.88 3.88
N THR A 176 -8.55 -7.18 3.98
CA THR A 176 -7.60 -7.26 5.10
C THR A 176 -7.09 -5.86 5.48
N GLN A 177 -6.42 -5.75 6.63
CA GLN A 177 -5.72 -4.53 7.05
C GLN A 177 -4.20 -4.62 6.78
N LEU A 178 -3.71 -5.76 6.29
CA LEU A 178 -2.30 -5.89 5.92
C LEU A 178 -1.95 -4.94 4.77
N THR A 179 -0.76 -4.39 4.87
CA THR A 179 -0.08 -3.69 3.78
C THR A 179 1.01 -4.59 3.19
N PRO A 180 1.56 -4.31 2.00
CA PRO A 180 2.68 -5.07 1.46
C PRO A 180 3.89 -5.14 2.38
N ASP A 181 4.10 -4.10 3.21
CA ASP A 181 5.21 -4.04 4.14
C ASP A 181 5.04 -4.98 5.34
N ASP A 182 3.81 -5.37 5.65
CA ASP A 182 3.47 -6.32 6.71
C ASP A 182 3.61 -7.78 6.28
N VAL A 183 3.90 -8.07 4.99
CA VAL A 183 3.99 -9.44 4.48
C VAL A 183 5.44 -9.91 4.48
N GLU A 184 5.69 -11.05 5.14
CA GLU A 184 6.98 -11.76 5.09
C GLU A 184 7.03 -12.76 3.94
N LYS A 185 5.92 -13.48 3.73
CA LYS A 185 5.85 -14.56 2.75
C LYS A 185 4.44 -14.68 2.20
N PHE A 186 4.35 -15.02 0.94
CA PHE A 186 3.08 -15.46 0.36
C PHE A 186 3.25 -16.70 -0.51
N THR A 187 2.19 -17.49 -0.58
CA THR A 187 2.13 -18.71 -1.40
C THR A 187 0.86 -18.70 -2.21
N VAL A 188 0.97 -18.68 -3.53
CA VAL A 188 -0.14 -18.83 -4.48
C VAL A 188 -0.24 -20.28 -4.91
N ARG A 189 -1.43 -20.87 -4.80
CA ARG A 189 -1.73 -22.23 -5.26
C ARG A 189 -2.81 -22.22 -6.32
N ARG A 190 -2.56 -22.95 -7.38
CA ARG A 190 -3.46 -23.14 -8.52
C ARG A 190 -3.40 -24.58 -8.99
N ALA A 191 -4.26 -24.96 -9.95
CA ALA A 191 -4.23 -26.29 -10.55
C ALA A 191 -2.86 -26.62 -11.21
N GLU A 192 -2.21 -25.60 -11.76
CA GLU A 192 -0.91 -25.72 -12.46
C GLU A 192 0.28 -25.85 -11.49
N GLY A 193 0.12 -25.52 -10.23
CA GLY A 193 1.17 -25.64 -9.23
C GLY A 193 1.15 -24.58 -8.13
N GLU A 194 2.27 -24.51 -7.43
CA GLU A 194 2.49 -23.62 -6.29
C GLU A 194 3.63 -22.65 -6.59
N MET A 195 3.41 -21.37 -6.31
CA MET A 195 4.44 -20.34 -6.29
C MET A 195 4.59 -19.80 -4.87
N THR A 196 5.81 -19.80 -4.35
CA THR A 196 6.14 -19.26 -3.03
C THR A 196 7.15 -18.15 -3.16
N VAL A 197 6.84 -17.00 -2.57
CA VAL A 197 7.71 -15.81 -2.55
C VAL A 197 7.91 -15.39 -1.11
N ARG A 198 9.16 -15.15 -0.72
CA ARG A 198 9.56 -14.82 0.65
C ARG A 198 10.48 -13.62 0.70
N ARG A 199 10.35 -12.84 1.76
CA ARG A 199 11.24 -11.73 2.08
C ARG A 199 12.35 -12.19 3.05
N VAL A 200 13.60 -12.08 2.59
CA VAL A 200 14.79 -12.46 3.38
C VAL A 200 15.70 -11.25 3.49
N ARG A 201 15.96 -10.78 4.71
CA ARG A 201 16.81 -9.58 4.97
C ARG A 201 16.38 -8.36 4.13
N GLY A 202 15.07 -8.16 3.99
CA GLY A 202 14.51 -7.02 3.23
C GLY A 202 14.40 -7.22 1.72
N ARG A 203 14.94 -8.29 1.15
CA ARG A 203 14.86 -8.62 -0.28
C ARG A 203 13.86 -9.73 -0.53
N TRP A 204 13.16 -9.66 -1.65
CA TRP A 204 12.21 -10.68 -2.07
C TRP A 204 12.87 -11.76 -2.92
N PHE A 205 12.50 -13.01 -2.67
CA PHE A 205 12.95 -14.19 -3.39
C PHE A 205 11.77 -15.09 -3.73
N ILE A 206 11.75 -15.64 -4.93
CA ILE A 206 10.90 -16.75 -5.32
C ILE A 206 11.58 -18.01 -4.82
N GLU A 207 10.92 -18.76 -3.91
CA GLU A 207 11.44 -20.04 -3.39
C GLU A 207 10.97 -21.23 -4.27
N LYS A 208 9.78 -21.09 -4.89
CA LYS A 208 9.15 -22.08 -5.78
C LYS A 208 8.42 -21.37 -6.93
N PRO A 209 8.38 -21.98 -8.14
CA PRO A 209 8.98 -23.24 -8.55
C PRO A 209 10.50 -23.13 -8.80
N VAL A 210 11.04 -21.93 -8.87
CA VAL A 210 12.47 -21.64 -9.10
C VAL A 210 13.02 -20.82 -7.94
N ASN A 211 14.28 -21.06 -7.58
CA ASN A 211 14.95 -20.23 -6.58
C ASN A 211 15.63 -19.05 -7.29
N ALA A 212 15.01 -17.87 -7.21
CA ALA A 212 15.48 -16.69 -7.92
C ALA A 212 15.16 -15.39 -7.15
N PRO A 213 15.95 -14.31 -7.31
CA PRO A 213 15.56 -12.99 -6.84
C PRO A 213 14.23 -12.54 -7.45
N ALA A 214 13.39 -11.88 -6.66
CA ALA A 214 12.16 -11.28 -7.13
C ALA A 214 12.31 -9.76 -7.22
N ASP A 215 11.65 -9.16 -8.23
CA ASP A 215 11.59 -7.71 -8.39
C ASP A 215 10.73 -7.10 -7.27
N PRO A 216 11.30 -6.26 -6.40
CA PRO A 216 10.56 -5.67 -5.28
C PRO A 216 9.35 -4.86 -5.72
N GLN A 217 9.45 -4.18 -6.87
CA GLN A 217 8.36 -3.36 -7.39
C GLN A 217 7.22 -4.21 -7.94
N ALA A 218 7.54 -5.28 -8.66
CA ALA A 218 6.55 -6.23 -9.17
C ALA A 218 5.81 -6.94 -8.03
N VAL A 219 6.55 -7.40 -7.01
CA VAL A 219 5.98 -8.01 -5.80
C VAL A 219 5.09 -7.01 -5.06
N ARG A 220 5.55 -5.76 -4.87
CA ARG A 220 4.78 -4.72 -4.21
C ARG A 220 3.49 -4.43 -4.97
N SER A 221 3.56 -4.23 -6.29
CA SER A 221 2.39 -3.97 -7.12
C SER A 221 1.36 -5.10 -7.07
N PHE A 222 1.83 -6.36 -7.09
CA PHE A 222 0.97 -7.54 -6.92
C PHE A 222 0.28 -7.55 -5.54
N LEU A 223 1.03 -7.31 -4.46
CA LEU A 223 0.47 -7.28 -3.11
C LEU A 223 -0.46 -6.09 -2.91
N ASP A 224 -0.13 -4.89 -3.41
CA ASP A 224 -1.00 -3.71 -3.33
C ASP A 224 -2.35 -3.98 -4.02
N ALA A 225 -2.33 -4.57 -5.21
CA ALA A 225 -3.55 -4.90 -5.93
C ALA A 225 -4.40 -5.96 -5.20
N LEU A 226 -3.76 -6.96 -4.60
CA LEU A 226 -4.45 -8.03 -3.89
C LEU A 226 -4.98 -7.60 -2.52
N LEU A 227 -4.16 -6.90 -1.72
CA LEU A 227 -4.54 -6.46 -0.38
C LEU A 227 -5.55 -5.32 -0.43
N GLY A 228 -5.52 -4.53 -1.52
CA GLY A 228 -6.50 -3.49 -1.82
C GLY A 228 -7.82 -3.97 -2.40
N LEU A 229 -8.04 -5.29 -2.54
CA LEU A 229 -9.29 -5.83 -3.07
C LEU A 229 -10.50 -5.36 -2.24
N PRO A 230 -11.47 -4.65 -2.86
CA PRO A 230 -12.69 -4.29 -2.16
C PRO A 230 -13.65 -5.48 -2.09
N VAL A 231 -14.29 -5.65 -0.95
CA VAL A 231 -15.49 -6.49 -0.84
C VAL A 231 -16.66 -5.72 -1.44
N VAL A 232 -17.14 -6.19 -2.57
CA VAL A 232 -18.28 -5.57 -3.31
C VAL A 232 -19.60 -5.98 -2.68
N ARG A 233 -19.71 -7.24 -2.27
CA ARG A 233 -20.89 -7.78 -1.58
C ARG A 233 -20.47 -8.78 -0.51
N PHE A 234 -21.00 -8.59 0.68
CA PHE A 234 -20.91 -9.56 1.78
C PHE A 234 -21.96 -10.65 1.58
N GLU A 235 -21.68 -11.86 2.10
CA GLU A 235 -22.60 -13.00 2.03
C GLU A 235 -22.93 -13.40 0.58
N ALA A 236 -21.89 -13.48 -0.27
CA ALA A 236 -22.06 -14.03 -1.60
C ALA A 236 -22.53 -15.50 -1.54
N PRO A 237 -23.43 -15.93 -2.43
CA PRO A 237 -23.82 -17.32 -2.50
C PRO A 237 -22.58 -18.18 -2.77
N ALA A 238 -22.40 -19.22 -1.95
CA ALA A 238 -21.37 -20.21 -2.24
C ALA A 238 -21.73 -20.92 -3.56
N PRO A 239 -20.75 -21.19 -4.45
CA PRO A 239 -21.05 -21.95 -5.65
C PRO A 239 -21.58 -23.32 -5.27
N GLU A 240 -22.80 -23.62 -5.71
CA GLU A 240 -23.50 -24.89 -5.42
C GLU A 240 -22.96 -26.06 -6.26
N ALA A 241 -22.30 -25.77 -7.37
CA ALA A 241 -21.76 -26.78 -8.28
C ALA A 241 -20.36 -27.23 -7.87
N ALA A 242 -20.01 -28.48 -8.19
CA ALA A 242 -18.66 -28.97 -8.06
C ALA A 242 -17.72 -28.13 -8.95
N LEU A 243 -16.68 -27.55 -8.32
CA LEU A 243 -15.72 -26.70 -9.01
C LEU A 243 -14.86 -27.56 -9.95
N LEU A 244 -14.69 -27.08 -11.17
CA LEU A 244 -13.79 -27.70 -12.14
C LEU A 244 -12.33 -27.33 -11.84
N PRO A 245 -11.37 -28.19 -12.22
CA PRO A 245 -9.94 -27.84 -12.14
C PRO A 245 -9.67 -26.50 -12.82
N GLY A 246 -8.86 -25.64 -12.21
CA GLY A 246 -8.54 -24.31 -12.72
C GLY A 246 -9.57 -23.21 -12.41
N GLN A 247 -10.70 -23.54 -11.78
CA GLN A 247 -11.65 -22.53 -11.31
C GLN A 247 -11.30 -21.93 -9.96
N THR A 248 -10.31 -22.47 -9.26
CA THR A 248 -9.89 -21.98 -7.95
C THR A 248 -8.43 -21.54 -7.96
N ALA A 249 -8.16 -20.46 -7.29
CA ALA A 249 -6.81 -20.02 -6.93
C ALA A 249 -6.82 -19.61 -5.46
N SER A 250 -5.76 -19.93 -4.73
CA SER A 250 -5.66 -19.50 -3.34
C SER A 250 -4.34 -18.81 -3.08
N ILE A 251 -4.36 -17.89 -2.12
CA ILE A 251 -3.15 -17.30 -1.57
C ILE A 251 -3.14 -17.42 -0.05
N SER A 252 -1.98 -17.79 0.47
CA SER A 252 -1.67 -17.77 1.89
C SER A 252 -0.67 -16.66 2.15
N LEU A 253 -0.99 -15.72 3.03
CA LEU A 253 -0.16 -14.57 3.41
C LEU A 253 0.34 -14.80 4.84
N THR A 254 1.65 -14.78 5.03
CA THR A 254 2.27 -14.86 6.36
C THR A 254 2.75 -13.46 6.76
N PRO A 255 2.25 -12.92 7.89
CA PRO A 255 2.67 -11.60 8.37
C PRO A 255 4.13 -11.55 8.80
N LEU A 256 4.75 -10.38 8.68
CA LEU A 256 6.10 -10.11 9.18
C LEU A 256 6.12 -10.22 10.72
N GLY A 257 7.15 -10.86 11.25
CA GLY A 257 7.29 -11.07 12.71
C GLY A 257 6.47 -12.24 13.27
N GLY A 258 5.84 -13.04 12.42
CA GLY A 258 5.02 -14.19 12.79
C GLY A 258 3.57 -13.82 13.03
N GLY A 259 2.75 -14.83 13.19
CA GLY A 259 1.32 -14.69 13.35
C GLY A 259 0.57 -15.72 12.52
N GLU A 260 -0.75 -15.74 12.65
CA GLU A 260 -1.59 -16.63 11.87
C GLU A 260 -1.59 -16.20 10.39
N SER A 261 -1.34 -17.17 9.51
CA SER A 261 -1.41 -16.92 8.07
C SER A 261 -2.83 -16.68 7.61
N LEU A 262 -3.03 -15.63 6.83
CA LEU A 262 -4.31 -15.34 6.20
C LEU A 262 -4.43 -16.11 4.90
N ASN A 263 -5.55 -16.85 4.76
CA ASN A 263 -5.82 -17.63 3.57
C ASN A 263 -7.04 -17.06 2.82
N LEU A 264 -6.83 -16.75 1.55
CA LEU A 264 -7.87 -16.31 0.63
C LEU A 264 -7.99 -17.33 -0.50
N GLU A 265 -9.15 -17.87 -0.71
CA GLU A 265 -9.48 -18.70 -1.87
C GLU A 265 -10.41 -17.92 -2.80
N VAL A 266 -10.04 -17.78 -4.05
CA VAL A 266 -10.84 -17.10 -5.08
C VAL A 266 -11.38 -18.14 -6.05
N ILE A 267 -12.66 -18.00 -6.37
CA ILE A 267 -13.39 -18.90 -7.24
C ILE A 267 -13.83 -18.13 -8.49
N ARG A 268 -13.37 -18.58 -9.64
CA ARG A 268 -13.77 -18.05 -10.93
C ARG A 268 -15.09 -18.69 -11.36
N GLY A 269 -16.11 -17.88 -11.65
CA GLY A 269 -17.37 -18.33 -12.23
C GLY A 269 -17.22 -18.83 -13.67
N ALA A 270 -18.36 -19.15 -14.29
CA ALA A 270 -18.41 -19.58 -15.68
C ALA A 270 -18.06 -18.46 -16.69
N ASP A 271 -18.25 -17.20 -16.29
CA ASP A 271 -17.91 -16.05 -17.11
C ASP A 271 -16.47 -15.56 -16.79
N PRO A 272 -15.50 -15.73 -17.69
CA PRO A 272 -14.13 -15.29 -17.47
C PRO A 272 -13.97 -13.77 -17.47
N ALA A 273 -14.95 -13.02 -17.98
CA ALA A 273 -14.95 -11.55 -18.02
C ALA A 273 -15.75 -10.91 -16.86
N ALA A 274 -16.17 -11.72 -15.89
CA ALA A 274 -16.91 -11.20 -14.75
C ALA A 274 -16.12 -10.11 -14.01
N GLU A 275 -16.75 -8.98 -13.73
CA GLU A 275 -16.14 -7.87 -13.01
C GLU A 275 -15.90 -8.18 -11.53
N THR A 276 -16.55 -9.22 -11.00
CA THR A 276 -16.42 -9.68 -9.61
C THR A 276 -16.23 -11.18 -9.56
N LEU A 277 -15.53 -11.63 -8.51
CA LEU A 277 -15.26 -13.03 -8.23
C LEU A 277 -15.75 -13.38 -6.83
N THR A 278 -16.14 -14.65 -6.62
CA THR A 278 -16.44 -15.14 -5.27
C THR A 278 -15.14 -15.48 -4.56
N ALA A 279 -14.97 -14.98 -3.34
CA ALA A 279 -13.84 -15.30 -2.50
C ALA A 279 -14.30 -15.92 -1.17
N ARG A 280 -13.58 -16.95 -0.70
CA ARG A 280 -13.69 -17.51 0.64
C ARG A 280 -12.56 -16.96 1.49
N PHE A 281 -12.93 -16.25 2.55
CA PHE A 281 -11.97 -15.66 3.47
C PHE A 281 -12.44 -15.91 4.91
N PRO A 282 -11.96 -16.97 5.58
CA PRO A 282 -12.45 -17.40 6.90
C PRO A 282 -12.54 -16.30 7.96
N PRO A 283 -11.56 -15.38 8.06
CA PRO A 283 -11.64 -14.28 9.03
C PRO A 283 -12.86 -13.36 8.87
N ARG A 284 -13.54 -13.40 7.72
CA ARG A 284 -14.74 -12.58 7.42
C ARG A 284 -16.04 -13.41 7.40
N GLY A 285 -16.00 -14.65 7.90
CA GLY A 285 -17.20 -15.43 8.21
C GLY A 285 -17.95 -15.99 7.00
N GLY A 286 -17.30 -16.24 5.85
CA GLY A 286 -18.02 -16.85 4.73
C GLY A 286 -17.50 -16.49 3.35
N SER A 287 -18.40 -16.53 2.36
CA SER A 287 -18.10 -16.13 0.98
C SER A 287 -18.47 -14.67 0.76
N VAL A 288 -17.58 -13.96 0.10
CA VAL A 288 -17.77 -12.54 -0.29
C VAL A 288 -17.55 -12.39 -1.79
N GLU A 289 -18.15 -11.37 -2.40
CA GLU A 289 -17.74 -10.94 -3.74
C GLU A 289 -16.63 -9.89 -3.64
N VAL A 290 -15.58 -10.09 -4.40
CA VAL A 290 -14.42 -9.20 -4.48
C VAL A 290 -14.29 -8.63 -5.89
N GLY A 291 -13.62 -7.49 -6.01
CA GLY A 291 -13.39 -6.83 -7.30
C GLY A 291 -12.51 -7.64 -8.26
N GLY A 292 -12.56 -7.27 -9.53
CA GLY A 292 -11.91 -7.99 -10.64
C GLY A 292 -10.39 -8.15 -10.55
N ALA A 293 -9.68 -7.31 -9.76
CA ALA A 293 -8.24 -7.50 -9.53
C ALA A 293 -7.88 -8.85 -8.88
N ALA A 294 -8.87 -9.59 -8.32
CA ALA A 294 -8.68 -10.96 -7.85
C ALA A 294 -8.30 -11.95 -8.97
N HIS A 295 -8.55 -11.61 -10.25
CA HIS A 295 -8.05 -12.38 -11.41
C HIS A 295 -6.52 -12.52 -11.42
N LEU A 296 -5.79 -11.56 -10.84
CA LEU A 296 -4.33 -11.63 -10.72
C LEU A 296 -3.84 -12.92 -10.06
N LEU A 297 -4.63 -13.54 -9.17
CA LEU A 297 -4.26 -14.82 -8.57
C LEU A 297 -4.19 -15.97 -9.58
N PHE A 298 -4.92 -15.86 -10.70
CA PHE A 298 -4.89 -16.84 -11.77
C PHE A 298 -3.82 -16.53 -12.83
N GLU A 299 -3.35 -15.31 -12.92
CA GLU A 299 -2.48 -14.79 -13.99
C GLU A 299 -1.02 -14.62 -13.57
N VAL A 300 -0.79 -14.32 -12.27
CA VAL A 300 0.57 -14.07 -11.78
C VAL A 300 1.49 -15.27 -12.05
N SER A 301 2.61 -15.02 -12.68
CA SER A 301 3.62 -16.06 -12.97
C SER A 301 4.93 -15.77 -12.22
N PRO A 302 5.77 -16.79 -11.99
CA PRO A 302 7.10 -16.59 -11.44
C PRO A 302 7.91 -15.60 -12.27
N GLU A 303 7.81 -15.67 -13.60
CA GLU A 303 8.52 -14.80 -14.54
C GLU A 303 8.09 -13.34 -14.43
N ALA A 304 6.81 -13.08 -14.08
CA ALA A 304 6.29 -11.73 -13.89
C ALA A 304 6.84 -11.08 -12.62
N LEU A 305 7.20 -11.90 -11.61
CA LEU A 305 7.73 -11.42 -10.33
C LEU A 305 9.27 -11.52 -10.24
N ARG A 306 9.94 -12.13 -11.21
CA ARG A 306 11.41 -12.24 -11.18
C ARG A 306 12.09 -10.91 -11.39
N ASP A 307 13.19 -10.72 -10.68
CA ASP A 307 14.10 -9.61 -10.96
C ASP A 307 14.77 -9.85 -12.33
N ARG A 308 14.56 -8.90 -13.24
CA ARG A 308 15.09 -8.92 -14.60
C ARG A 308 16.34 -8.06 -14.75
N SER A 309 16.83 -7.47 -13.67
CA SER A 309 18.04 -6.67 -13.68
C SER A 309 19.30 -7.53 -13.82
N LEU A 310 20.33 -6.97 -14.41
CA LEU A 310 21.66 -7.60 -14.46
C LEU A 310 22.44 -7.37 -13.14
N GLY A 311 21.96 -6.47 -12.31
CA GLY A 311 22.55 -5.95 -11.09
C GLY A 311 22.43 -4.43 -11.06
N TYR A 312 22.96 -3.84 -10.00
CA TYR A 312 23.03 -2.39 -9.84
C TYR A 312 24.47 -1.98 -9.56
N VAL A 313 24.93 -0.98 -10.31
CA VAL A 313 26.27 -0.42 -10.22
C VAL A 313 26.17 1.07 -9.92
N GLU A 314 26.70 1.48 -8.78
CA GLU A 314 26.85 2.89 -8.43
C GLU A 314 28.06 3.47 -9.16
N PRO A 315 27.93 4.52 -10.00
CA PRO A 315 29.03 5.05 -10.79
C PRO A 315 30.27 5.44 -9.95
N ASP A 316 30.04 6.00 -8.76
CA ASP A 316 31.12 6.43 -7.87
C ASP A 316 31.81 5.28 -7.14
N ALA A 317 31.20 4.08 -7.13
CA ALA A 317 31.78 2.90 -6.51
C ALA A 317 32.69 2.09 -7.45
N VAL A 318 32.79 2.48 -8.73
CA VAL A 318 33.56 1.78 -9.74
C VAL A 318 34.90 2.47 -9.97
N ASP A 319 35.98 1.71 -9.86
CA ASP A 319 37.34 2.19 -10.14
C ASP A 319 37.95 1.51 -11.36
N ARG A 320 37.41 0.36 -11.78
CA ARG A 320 37.94 -0.44 -12.87
C ARG A 320 36.80 -1.03 -13.69
N ILE A 321 36.97 -0.98 -15.00
CA ILE A 321 36.07 -1.61 -15.96
C ILE A 321 36.90 -2.47 -16.91
N ALA A 322 36.52 -3.73 -17.04
CA ALA A 322 37.08 -4.63 -18.04
C ALA A 322 36.02 -4.91 -19.11
N MET A 323 36.36 -4.65 -20.36
CA MET A 323 35.52 -4.94 -21.53
C MET A 323 36.29 -5.81 -22.49
N GLU A 324 35.61 -6.84 -23.02
CA GLU A 324 36.12 -7.71 -24.08
C GLU A 324 35.09 -7.76 -25.20
N SER A 325 35.54 -7.49 -26.44
CA SER A 325 34.67 -7.57 -27.62
C SER A 325 35.52 -7.79 -28.88
N GLY A 326 35.16 -8.80 -29.69
CA GLY A 326 35.84 -9.07 -30.95
C GLY A 326 37.34 -9.36 -30.85
N GLY A 327 37.78 -9.92 -29.73
CA GLY A 327 39.19 -10.21 -29.43
C GLY A 327 39.98 -9.00 -28.90
N HIS A 328 39.34 -7.85 -28.73
CA HIS A 328 39.92 -6.67 -28.10
C HIS A 328 39.57 -6.65 -26.62
N VAL A 329 40.59 -6.58 -25.77
CA VAL A 329 40.44 -6.42 -24.30
C VAL A 329 40.80 -4.98 -23.96
N LEU A 330 39.92 -4.29 -23.27
CA LEU A 330 40.11 -2.91 -22.78
C LEU A 330 39.95 -2.90 -21.26
N GLU A 331 41.00 -2.53 -20.54
CA GLU A 331 40.99 -2.41 -19.10
C GLU A 331 41.12 -0.95 -18.67
N LEU A 332 40.03 -0.33 -18.29
CA LEU A 332 40.01 1.05 -17.91
C LEU A 332 40.14 1.19 -16.39
N ARG A 333 40.95 2.14 -15.95
CA ARG A 333 41.09 2.56 -14.55
C ARG A 333 40.74 4.02 -14.41
N ARG A 334 40.00 4.38 -13.38
CA ARG A 334 39.59 5.75 -13.12
C ARG A 334 40.76 6.59 -12.63
N GLN A 335 40.99 7.74 -13.26
CA GLN A 335 41.98 8.75 -12.88
C GLN A 335 41.35 10.14 -12.92
N GLY A 336 40.71 10.53 -11.79
CA GLY A 336 39.95 11.77 -11.72
C GLY A 336 38.70 11.73 -12.58
N GLU A 337 38.60 12.60 -13.59
CA GLU A 337 37.44 12.70 -14.49
C GLU A 337 37.64 11.94 -15.81
N VAL A 338 38.66 11.10 -15.91
CA VAL A 338 38.94 10.30 -17.10
C VAL A 338 39.23 8.84 -16.74
N TRP A 339 38.97 7.97 -17.69
CA TRP A 339 39.28 6.56 -17.60
C TRP A 339 40.36 6.19 -18.58
N ILE A 340 41.41 5.55 -18.09
CA ILE A 340 42.63 5.27 -18.87
C ILE A 340 42.92 3.78 -18.87
N ASP A 341 43.22 3.23 -20.05
CA ASP A 341 43.90 1.95 -20.18
C ASP A 341 45.40 2.18 -19.95
N PRO A 342 45.97 1.67 -18.83
CA PRO A 342 47.35 1.95 -18.48
C PRO A 342 48.37 1.27 -19.42
N GLU A 343 47.96 0.18 -20.12
CA GLU A 343 48.85 -0.55 -21.03
C GLU A 343 48.89 0.09 -22.42
N ARG A 344 47.76 0.68 -22.87
CA ARG A 344 47.63 1.19 -24.23
C ARG A 344 47.57 2.74 -24.30
N GLY A 345 47.39 3.39 -23.15
CA GLY A 345 47.24 4.84 -23.10
C GLY A 345 45.93 5.36 -23.70
N ILE A 346 44.94 4.49 -23.88
CA ILE A 346 43.62 4.81 -24.40
C ILE A 346 42.83 5.56 -23.32
N MET A 347 42.21 6.67 -23.68
CA MET A 347 41.37 7.46 -22.76
C MET A 347 39.91 7.38 -23.16
N VAL A 348 39.03 7.20 -22.20
CA VAL A 348 37.57 7.29 -22.33
C VAL A 348 37.07 8.32 -21.31
N THR A 349 36.13 9.15 -21.68
CA THR A 349 35.58 10.18 -20.82
C THR A 349 34.74 9.59 -19.71
N ASP A 350 34.66 10.25 -18.56
CA ASP A 350 33.78 9.82 -17.46
C ASP A 350 32.32 9.81 -17.88
N GLU A 351 31.89 10.76 -18.73
CA GLU A 351 30.55 10.84 -19.26
C GLU A 351 30.16 9.56 -20.06
N GLU A 352 31.05 9.04 -20.92
CA GLU A 352 30.79 7.83 -21.69
C GLU A 352 30.69 6.59 -20.76
N ILE A 353 31.49 6.54 -19.73
CA ILE A 353 31.44 5.46 -18.74
C ILE A 353 30.18 5.54 -17.89
N VAL A 354 29.79 6.73 -17.44
CA VAL A 354 28.53 6.92 -16.72
C VAL A 354 27.34 6.49 -17.59
N GLN A 355 27.32 6.85 -18.88
CA GLN A 355 26.27 6.39 -19.81
C GLN A 355 26.25 4.86 -19.97
N LEU A 356 27.41 4.21 -20.02
CA LEU A 356 27.50 2.74 -20.06
C LEU A 356 26.95 2.11 -18.78
N ILE A 357 27.30 2.64 -17.60
CA ILE A 357 26.79 2.17 -16.30
C ILE A 357 25.28 2.36 -16.22
N GLU A 358 24.78 3.51 -16.62
CA GLU A 358 23.33 3.77 -16.67
C GLU A 358 22.63 2.82 -17.62
N LEU A 359 23.19 2.54 -18.79
CA LEU A 359 22.66 1.58 -19.73
C LEU A 359 22.61 0.16 -19.12
N PHE A 360 23.68 -0.27 -18.45
CA PHE A 360 23.72 -1.52 -17.71
C PHE A 360 22.63 -1.56 -16.63
N ASN A 361 22.54 -0.55 -15.78
CA ASN A 361 21.58 -0.46 -14.68
C ASN A 361 20.12 -0.48 -15.13
N ARG A 362 19.81 0.07 -16.30
CA ARG A 362 18.44 0.08 -16.86
C ARG A 362 18.13 -1.12 -17.76
N THR A 363 19.14 -1.87 -18.20
CA THR A 363 18.94 -3.07 -19.03
C THR A 363 18.18 -4.13 -18.24
N ARG A 364 17.14 -4.67 -18.86
CA ARG A 364 16.29 -5.72 -18.27
C ARG A 364 16.24 -6.92 -19.18
N ALA A 365 16.27 -8.11 -18.62
CA ALA A 365 16.05 -9.33 -19.36
C ALA A 365 14.65 -9.35 -19.98
N LEU A 366 14.57 -9.68 -21.26
CA LEU A 366 13.33 -9.89 -21.98
C LEU A 366 12.69 -11.21 -21.58
N SER A 367 13.53 -12.25 -21.44
CA SER A 367 13.11 -13.57 -20.98
C SER A 367 14.25 -14.33 -20.31
N PHE A 368 13.89 -15.35 -19.56
CA PHE A 368 14.81 -16.33 -18.98
C PHE A 368 14.75 -17.60 -19.81
N GLN A 369 15.88 -18.31 -19.95
CA GLN A 369 15.98 -19.53 -20.75
C GLN A 369 16.36 -20.72 -19.86
N PRO A 370 15.41 -21.25 -19.04
CA PRO A 370 15.70 -22.40 -18.20
C PRO A 370 16.05 -23.62 -19.05
N GLY A 371 17.19 -24.24 -18.76
CA GLY A 371 17.66 -25.42 -19.47
C GLY A 371 18.52 -25.16 -20.70
N LEU A 372 18.71 -23.90 -21.13
CA LEU A 372 19.71 -23.56 -22.13
C LEU A 372 21.11 -23.56 -21.44
N THR A 373 22.08 -24.28 -22.03
CA THR A 373 23.44 -24.27 -21.49
C THR A 373 24.22 -23.04 -21.97
N ALA A 374 25.26 -22.64 -21.23
CA ALA A 374 26.12 -21.53 -21.65
C ALA A 374 26.79 -21.81 -23.00
N GLN A 375 27.12 -23.06 -23.30
CA GLN A 375 27.69 -23.49 -24.60
C GLN A 375 26.68 -23.31 -25.73
N ASP A 376 25.44 -23.78 -25.57
CA ASP A 376 24.38 -23.66 -26.60
C ASP A 376 23.98 -22.19 -26.79
N ALA A 377 24.10 -21.37 -25.77
CA ALA A 377 23.87 -19.92 -25.84
C ALA A 377 25.02 -19.13 -26.47
N GLY A 378 26.16 -19.81 -26.79
CA GLY A 378 27.35 -19.14 -27.32
C GLY A 378 28.05 -18.22 -26.30
N LEU A 379 28.00 -18.59 -25.03
CA LEU A 379 28.64 -17.90 -23.91
C LEU A 379 29.93 -18.60 -23.43
N GLU A 380 30.34 -19.68 -24.09
CA GLU A 380 31.57 -20.40 -23.81
C GLU A 380 32.38 -20.68 -25.10
N PRO A 381 33.28 -19.78 -25.52
CA PRO A 381 33.59 -18.48 -24.91
C PRO A 381 32.53 -17.41 -25.26
N PRO A 382 32.30 -16.38 -24.40
CA PRO A 382 31.40 -15.31 -24.70
C PRO A 382 31.92 -14.44 -25.86
N ALA A 383 31.02 -13.88 -26.64
CA ALA A 383 31.38 -12.95 -27.71
C ALA A 383 31.81 -11.58 -27.18
N GLN A 384 31.27 -11.20 -26.00
CA GLN A 384 31.62 -9.99 -25.28
C GLN A 384 31.54 -10.22 -23.79
N ARG A 385 32.30 -9.43 -23.05
CA ARG A 385 32.26 -9.40 -21.56
C ARG A 385 32.35 -7.97 -21.08
N LEU A 386 31.60 -7.62 -20.07
CA LEU A 386 31.66 -6.38 -19.32
C LEU A 386 31.72 -6.70 -17.83
N LEU A 387 32.71 -6.15 -17.13
CA LEU A 387 32.88 -6.32 -15.71
C LEU A 387 33.19 -4.99 -15.04
N PHE A 388 32.44 -4.63 -14.03
CA PHE A 388 32.66 -3.49 -13.14
C PHE A 388 33.27 -3.97 -11.84
N SER A 389 34.34 -3.32 -11.40
CA SER A 389 35.08 -3.69 -10.18
C SER A 389 35.37 -2.46 -9.33
N ALA A 390 35.46 -2.66 -8.02
CA ALA A 390 35.94 -1.67 -7.06
C ALA A 390 37.30 -2.11 -6.52
N TRP A 391 38.20 -1.14 -6.31
CA TRP A 391 39.43 -1.35 -5.57
C TRP A 391 39.12 -1.21 -4.08
N LEU A 392 39.35 -2.23 -3.29
CA LEU A 392 39.36 -2.07 -1.84
C LEU A 392 40.61 -1.26 -1.46
N SER A 393 40.40 -0.23 -0.63
CA SER A 393 41.45 0.71 -0.20
C SER A 393 42.74 -0.02 0.23
N GLU A 394 43.88 0.65 0.07
CA GLU A 394 45.29 0.24 0.21
C GLU A 394 45.67 -0.59 1.46
N ASN A 395 44.77 -0.95 2.35
CA ASN A 395 44.98 -1.67 3.59
C ASN A 395 44.60 -3.17 3.59
N SER A 396 44.08 -3.71 2.49
CA SER A 396 43.84 -5.16 2.40
C SER A 396 45.02 -5.87 1.78
N ALA A 397 45.73 -6.69 2.59
CA ALA A 397 46.94 -7.41 2.21
C ALA A 397 46.75 -8.53 1.16
N GLU A 398 45.61 -8.63 0.52
CA GLU A 398 45.32 -9.51 -0.59
C GLU A 398 45.01 -8.69 -1.83
N GLU A 399 46.03 -8.40 -2.61
CA GLU A 399 45.93 -7.88 -3.96
C GLU A 399 45.32 -8.97 -4.87
N VAL A 400 44.01 -9.07 -4.92
CA VAL A 400 43.33 -9.89 -5.92
C VAL A 400 43.56 -9.18 -7.26
N ALA A 401 44.37 -9.78 -8.11
CA ALA A 401 44.59 -9.26 -9.47
C ALA A 401 43.24 -9.13 -10.18
N GLY A 402 42.75 -7.88 -10.34
CA GLY A 402 41.49 -7.60 -10.99
C GLY A 402 40.46 -6.81 -10.17
N GLY A 403 40.71 -6.53 -8.88
CA GLY A 403 39.74 -5.86 -7.99
C GLY A 403 38.58 -6.80 -7.59
N HIS A 404 37.67 -6.28 -6.76
CA HIS A 404 36.47 -7.01 -6.37
C HIS A 404 35.34 -6.75 -7.37
N PRO A 405 34.80 -7.77 -8.06
CA PRO A 405 33.73 -7.56 -9.02
C PRO A 405 32.47 -7.09 -8.28
N ILE A 406 31.89 -5.97 -8.74
CA ILE A 406 30.62 -5.44 -8.28
C ILE A 406 29.48 -6.08 -9.07
N ALA A 407 29.56 -6.02 -10.39
CA ALA A 407 28.59 -6.57 -11.32
C ALA A 407 29.24 -6.73 -12.70
N GLY A 408 28.58 -7.51 -13.55
CA GLY A 408 29.01 -7.67 -14.93
C GLY A 408 28.09 -8.60 -15.72
N VAL A 409 28.41 -8.74 -16.99
CA VAL A 409 27.64 -9.58 -17.90
C VAL A 409 28.54 -10.18 -18.98
N GLU A 410 28.27 -11.41 -19.30
CA GLU A 410 28.78 -12.11 -20.48
C GLU A 410 27.68 -12.15 -21.54
N LEU A 411 28.03 -11.82 -22.76
CA LEU A 411 27.11 -11.70 -23.88
C LEU A 411 27.53 -12.63 -25.01
N GLY A 412 26.57 -13.34 -25.57
CA GLY A 412 26.73 -14.16 -26.75
C GLY A 412 26.63 -13.36 -28.04
N ALA A 413 26.39 -14.05 -29.14
CA ALA A 413 26.22 -13.41 -30.43
C ALA A 413 25.01 -12.49 -30.46
N VAL A 414 25.22 -11.26 -30.97
CA VAL A 414 24.17 -10.24 -31.05
C VAL A 414 23.24 -10.53 -32.18
N GLY A 415 21.98 -10.87 -31.90
CA GLY A 415 20.91 -10.98 -32.88
C GLY A 415 20.30 -9.62 -33.26
N ALA A 416 19.29 -9.64 -34.13
CA ALA A 416 18.57 -8.43 -34.51
C ALA A 416 17.77 -7.80 -33.35
N GLU A 417 17.11 -8.62 -32.57
CA GLU A 417 16.20 -8.21 -31.50
C GLU A 417 16.68 -8.61 -30.09
N THR A 418 17.49 -9.65 -29.99
CA THR A 418 17.92 -10.21 -28.70
C THR A 418 19.39 -10.63 -28.71
N CYS A 419 19.96 -10.69 -27.52
CA CYS A 419 21.31 -11.17 -27.26
C CYS A 419 21.29 -12.13 -26.06
N PRO A 420 21.78 -13.38 -26.19
CA PRO A 420 21.95 -14.26 -25.04
C PRO A 420 22.97 -13.65 -24.06
N ALA A 421 22.68 -13.77 -22.77
CA ALA A 421 23.53 -13.19 -21.74
C ALA A 421 23.54 -14.03 -20.46
N ARG A 422 24.59 -13.86 -19.66
CA ARG A 422 24.72 -14.40 -18.32
C ARG A 422 25.26 -13.31 -17.40
N ALA A 423 24.52 -12.96 -16.35
CA ALA A 423 24.99 -12.00 -15.35
C ALA A 423 26.09 -12.65 -14.49
N THR A 424 27.07 -11.86 -14.07
CA THR A 424 28.17 -12.32 -13.22
C THR A 424 27.63 -12.92 -11.91
N GLY A 425 28.11 -14.10 -11.56
CA GLY A 425 27.69 -14.82 -10.34
C GLY A 425 26.41 -15.63 -10.49
N THR A 426 25.85 -15.74 -11.70
CA THR A 426 24.69 -16.59 -12.02
C THR A 426 25.04 -17.61 -13.09
N GLU A 427 24.32 -18.73 -13.12
CA GLU A 427 24.44 -19.71 -14.22
C GLU A 427 23.30 -19.60 -15.21
N GLU A 428 22.33 -18.74 -14.93
CA GLU A 428 21.12 -18.62 -15.71
C GLU A 428 21.32 -17.80 -16.98
N ILE A 429 20.78 -18.31 -18.08
CA ILE A 429 20.84 -17.66 -19.37
C ILE A 429 19.62 -16.73 -19.53
N LEU A 430 19.93 -15.51 -19.90
CA LEU A 430 18.99 -14.42 -20.12
C LEU A 430 18.96 -14.05 -21.60
N MET A 431 17.84 -13.53 -22.10
CA MET A 431 17.79 -12.83 -23.37
C MET A 431 17.68 -11.34 -23.10
N LEU A 432 18.63 -10.56 -23.57
CA LEU A 432 18.67 -9.10 -23.42
C LEU A 432 18.33 -8.39 -24.72
N PRO A 433 17.88 -7.12 -24.69
CA PRO A 433 17.91 -6.24 -25.84
C PRO A 433 19.37 -6.01 -26.29
N PRO A 434 19.63 -5.82 -27.59
CA PRO A 434 21.00 -5.76 -28.12
C PRO A 434 21.76 -4.48 -27.82
N ASP A 435 21.13 -3.48 -27.18
CA ASP A 435 21.67 -2.14 -27.00
C ASP A 435 22.97 -2.13 -26.19
N LEU A 436 22.99 -2.85 -25.07
CA LEU A 436 24.18 -2.94 -24.23
C LEU A 436 25.36 -3.57 -24.98
N ALA A 437 25.11 -4.65 -25.73
CA ALA A 437 26.14 -5.29 -26.52
C ALA A 437 26.67 -4.41 -27.66
N ARG A 438 25.82 -3.56 -28.26
CA ARG A 438 26.22 -2.58 -29.29
C ARG A 438 27.11 -1.50 -28.67
N GLU A 439 26.77 -0.99 -27.51
CA GLU A 439 27.54 0.04 -26.83
C GLU A 439 28.93 -0.47 -26.43
N ILE A 440 29.01 -1.65 -25.81
CA ILE A 440 30.29 -2.30 -25.47
C ILE A 440 31.17 -2.43 -26.70
N ARG A 441 30.60 -2.90 -27.83
CA ARG A 441 31.33 -3.04 -29.10
C ARG A 441 31.84 -1.70 -29.60
N GLN A 442 30.99 -0.67 -29.59
CA GLN A 442 31.32 0.67 -30.07
C GLN A 442 32.49 1.29 -29.31
N ILE A 443 32.48 1.15 -27.96
CA ILE A 443 33.59 1.64 -27.13
C ILE A 443 34.87 0.86 -27.44
N ALA A 444 34.81 -0.47 -27.53
CA ALA A 444 35.97 -1.32 -27.82
C ALA A 444 36.57 -1.05 -29.20
N GLU A 445 35.74 -0.88 -30.25
CA GLU A 445 36.20 -0.60 -31.62
C GLU A 445 36.83 0.79 -31.76
N ARG A 446 36.24 1.84 -31.14
CA ARG A 446 36.83 3.20 -31.12
C ARG A 446 38.19 3.18 -30.44
N SER A 447 38.30 2.46 -29.33
CA SER A 447 39.56 2.30 -28.59
C SER A 447 40.61 1.58 -29.42
N ALA A 448 40.25 0.54 -30.15
CA ALA A 448 41.18 -0.18 -31.04
C ALA A 448 41.62 0.64 -32.27
N ALA A 449 40.77 1.54 -32.76
CA ALA A 449 41.13 2.43 -33.86
C ALA A 449 42.15 3.52 -33.42
N THR A 450 42.06 3.98 -32.17
CA THR A 450 43.00 4.97 -31.59
C THR A 450 44.41 4.38 -31.37
N ASP A 451 44.48 3.08 -31.03
CA ASP A 451 45.73 2.33 -30.88
C ASP A 451 46.50 2.17 -32.20
N LYS A 452 45.80 2.16 -33.37
CA LYS A 452 46.39 2.02 -34.68
C LYS A 452 46.81 3.34 -35.32
N ALA A 453 46.48 4.48 -34.74
CA ALA A 453 46.92 5.79 -35.23
C ALA A 453 48.42 5.97 -34.92
N PRO A 454 49.30 6.15 -35.94
CA PRO A 454 50.74 6.31 -35.69
C PRO A 454 50.93 7.56 -34.85
N ASN A 455 51.71 7.44 -33.79
CA ASN A 455 52.14 8.52 -32.89
C ASN A 455 53.04 9.50 -33.66
N ASN A 456 52.44 10.33 -34.51
CA ASN A 456 53.12 11.40 -35.30
C ASN A 456 53.14 12.69 -34.49
N LEU A 457 53.79 12.67 -33.32
CA LEU A 457 54.26 13.86 -32.63
C LEU A 457 55.76 13.68 -32.38
N LYS A 458 56.54 14.12 -33.37
CA LYS A 458 57.94 14.51 -33.17
C LYS A 458 58.01 15.99 -32.83
#